data_0b2442abff885bfbd5e4875a7adc73f8
#
_entry.id   0b2442abff885bfbd5e4875a7adc73f8
#
_cell.length_a   1.000
_cell.length_b   1.000
_cell.length_c   1.000
_cell.angle_alpha   90.00
_cell.angle_beta   90.00
_cell.angle_gamma   90.00
#
_symmetry.space_group_name_H-M   'P 1'
#
loop_
_entity.id
_entity.type
_entity.pdbx_description
1 polymer ?
#
loop_
_entity_poly.entity_id
_entity_poly.type
_entity_poly.pdbx_seq_one_letter_code
_entity_poly.pdbx_strand_id
1 'polypeptide(L)'
;ITPRLDTHGEVNLILTNGSHLTAEWGIDVKVGDTFTVYAQSTDEGTMGRLTACLPADFNLDRMVHYSVWPDSGMAGIGSSARWRAGNDGIRESEGTIIINGGNIRAKGQDNASAIGGTRAEEIEFRSTDRGKIYNRRQGGSITINGGVVRTEPFALPEGNPLAVISVGIGTCHYGYGGSVTINGGTVIA
;
A
#
# COMPACT_ATOMS: atom_id res chain seq x y z
N ILE A 1 5.08 17.01 9.98
CA ILE A 1 5.07 15.76 9.18
C ILE A 1 3.77 15.06 9.52
N THR A 2 2.86 14.94 8.56
CA THR A 2 1.61 14.21 8.76
C THR A 2 1.98 12.72 8.84
N PRO A 3 1.68 12.01 9.94
CA PRO A 3 2.00 10.60 10.02
C PRO A 3 1.15 9.79 9.03
N ARG A 4 1.64 8.61 8.64
CA ARG A 4 0.83 7.60 7.96
C ARG A 4 -0.39 7.29 8.83
N LEU A 5 -1.55 7.09 8.23
CA LEU A 5 -2.74 6.64 8.97
C LEU A 5 -2.57 5.14 9.28
N ASP A 6 -2.56 4.80 10.56
CA ASP A 6 -2.52 3.42 11.02
C ASP A 6 -3.95 2.97 11.36
N THR A 7 -4.39 1.83 10.82
CA THR A 7 -5.63 1.19 11.24
C THR A 7 -5.36 0.24 12.42
N HIS A 8 -6.37 0.04 13.26
CA HIS A 8 -6.32 -0.93 14.35
C HIS A 8 -7.68 -1.63 14.46
N GLY A 9 -7.69 -2.93 14.27
CA GLY A 9 -8.90 -3.74 14.29
C GLY A 9 -9.77 -3.48 13.06
N GLU A 10 -11.07 -3.29 13.27
CA GLU A 10 -12.03 -3.01 12.19
C GLU A 10 -12.29 -1.51 12.05
N VAL A 11 -11.90 -0.93 10.91
CA VAL A 11 -12.06 0.49 10.61
C VAL A 11 -12.97 0.67 9.40
N ASN A 12 -14.05 1.42 9.57
CA ASN A 12 -15.01 1.75 8.52
C ASN A 12 -14.90 3.24 8.17
N LEU A 13 -14.39 3.56 6.98
CA LEU A 13 -14.33 4.90 6.44
C LEU A 13 -15.56 5.18 5.57
N ILE A 14 -16.34 6.19 5.93
CA ILE A 14 -17.49 6.62 5.14
C ILE A 14 -17.16 7.93 4.43
N LEU A 15 -17.07 7.87 3.10
CA LEU A 15 -16.87 9.03 2.26
C LEU A 15 -18.22 9.66 1.92
N THR A 16 -18.53 10.78 2.55
CA THR A 16 -19.73 11.55 2.25
C THR A 16 -19.61 12.25 0.90
N ASN A 17 -20.74 12.63 0.30
CA ASN A 17 -20.75 13.30 -1.00
C ASN A 17 -19.92 14.59 -0.97
N GLY A 18 -19.08 14.75 -1.99
CA GLY A 18 -18.17 15.89 -2.12
C GLY A 18 -17.01 15.93 -1.14
N SER A 19 -16.93 15.00 -0.18
CA SER A 19 -15.78 14.94 0.73
C SER A 19 -14.49 14.50 0.01
N HIS A 20 -13.36 14.96 0.53
CA HIS A 20 -12.04 14.52 0.06
C HIS A 20 -11.11 14.29 1.27
N LEU A 21 -10.76 13.05 1.50
CA LEU A 21 -9.72 12.67 2.44
C LEU A 21 -8.39 12.45 1.69
N THR A 22 -7.34 13.12 2.14
CA THR A 22 -5.98 12.90 1.64
C THR A 22 -5.14 12.29 2.74
N ALA A 23 -4.66 11.07 2.51
CA ALA A 23 -3.68 10.38 3.34
C ALA A 23 -2.32 10.46 2.63
N GLU A 24 -1.57 11.54 2.87
CA GLU A 24 -0.32 11.85 2.16
C GLU A 24 0.75 10.75 2.27
N TRP A 25 0.77 10.01 3.38
CA TRP A 25 1.69 8.90 3.58
C TRP A 25 1.00 7.54 3.45
N GLY A 26 -0.22 7.53 2.93
CA GLY A 26 -1.02 6.32 2.77
C GLY A 26 -1.67 5.85 4.07
N ILE A 27 -2.28 4.68 4.00
CA ILE A 27 -3.02 4.03 5.07
C ILE A 27 -2.39 2.67 5.33
N ASP A 28 -1.98 2.43 6.58
CA ASP A 28 -1.38 1.17 7.00
C ASP A 28 -2.47 0.20 7.47
N VAL A 29 -2.57 -0.94 6.78
CA VAL A 29 -3.54 -2.00 7.09
C VAL A 29 -2.77 -3.29 7.29
N LYS A 30 -2.59 -3.67 8.56
CA LYS A 30 -1.74 -4.79 8.96
C LYS A 30 -2.52 -6.08 9.11
N VAL A 31 -1.82 -7.18 9.24
CA VAL A 31 -2.43 -8.46 9.57
C VAL A 31 -3.28 -8.35 10.84
N GLY A 32 -4.50 -8.85 10.77
CA GLY A 32 -5.50 -8.74 11.84
C GLY A 32 -6.38 -7.49 11.77
N ASP A 33 -6.01 -6.50 10.94
CA ASP A 33 -6.84 -5.32 10.70
C ASP A 33 -7.73 -5.50 9.47
N THR A 34 -8.88 -4.83 9.52
CA THR A 34 -9.82 -4.72 8.39
C THR A 34 -10.12 -3.26 8.14
N PHE A 35 -9.84 -2.80 6.93
CA PHE A 35 -10.14 -1.45 6.49
C PHE A 35 -11.20 -1.48 5.40
N THR A 36 -12.37 -0.91 5.69
CA THR A 36 -13.50 -0.87 4.77
C THR A 36 -13.83 0.56 4.37
N VAL A 37 -13.97 0.79 3.07
CA VAL A 37 -14.37 2.10 2.52
C VAL A 37 -15.78 2.01 1.97
N TYR A 38 -16.63 2.95 2.39
CA TYR A 38 -17.99 3.16 1.90
C TYR A 38 -18.10 4.54 1.27
N ALA A 39 -19.04 4.69 0.36
CA ALA A 39 -19.45 5.98 -0.18
C ALA A 39 -20.96 6.18 -0.01
N GLN A 40 -21.35 7.42 0.20
CA GLN A 40 -22.76 7.81 0.30
C GLN A 40 -23.47 7.75 -1.06
N SER A 41 -22.74 7.96 -2.17
CA SER A 41 -23.26 7.94 -3.54
C SER A 41 -22.48 6.98 -4.41
N THR A 42 -23.13 6.44 -5.42
CA THR A 42 -22.52 5.67 -6.52
C THR A 42 -22.22 6.53 -7.75
N ASP A 43 -22.66 7.78 -7.78
CA ASP A 43 -22.39 8.70 -8.87
C ASP A 43 -20.97 9.25 -8.76
N GLU A 44 -20.13 9.00 -9.79
CA GLU A 44 -18.73 9.43 -9.82
C GLU A 44 -18.56 10.95 -9.65
N GLY A 45 -19.53 11.75 -10.11
CA GLY A 45 -19.49 13.20 -10.02
C GLY A 45 -19.67 13.73 -8.60
N THR A 46 -20.35 12.99 -7.75
CA THR A 46 -20.73 13.40 -6.38
C THR A 46 -20.14 12.56 -5.28
N MET A 47 -19.71 11.31 -5.58
CA MET A 47 -19.15 10.43 -4.54
C MET A 47 -17.93 11.05 -3.86
N GLY A 48 -17.76 10.78 -2.58
CA GLY A 48 -16.58 11.21 -1.83
C GLY A 48 -15.30 10.56 -2.32
N ARG A 49 -14.17 11.21 -2.07
CA ARG A 49 -12.85 10.83 -2.58
C ARG A 49 -11.89 10.47 -1.46
N LEU A 50 -11.06 9.46 -1.73
CA LEU A 50 -9.90 9.11 -0.93
C LEU A 50 -8.67 9.16 -1.84
N THR A 51 -7.69 9.96 -1.44
CA THR A 51 -6.36 9.96 -2.08
C THR A 51 -5.36 9.43 -1.07
N ALA A 52 -4.78 8.29 -1.37
CA ALA A 52 -3.76 7.64 -0.54
C ALA A 52 -2.46 7.51 -1.35
N CYS A 53 -1.65 8.54 -1.32
CA CYS A 53 -0.42 8.61 -2.09
C CYS A 53 0.56 9.58 -1.45
N LEU A 54 1.84 9.40 -1.78
CA LEU A 54 2.86 10.37 -1.38
C LEU A 54 2.60 11.73 -2.03
N PRO A 55 3.00 12.83 -1.34
CA PRO A 55 2.97 14.16 -1.93
C PRO A 55 3.71 14.21 -3.27
N ALA A 56 3.21 15.01 -4.21
CA ALA A 56 3.82 15.15 -5.54
C ALA A 56 5.24 15.77 -5.49
N ASP A 57 5.52 16.54 -4.44
CA ASP A 57 6.81 17.17 -4.16
C ASP A 57 7.72 16.31 -3.26
N PHE A 58 7.39 15.03 -3.11
CA PHE A 58 8.18 14.13 -2.30
C PHE A 58 9.60 14.03 -2.88
N ASN A 59 10.55 14.61 -2.16
CA ASN A 59 11.95 14.56 -2.54
C ASN A 59 12.59 13.30 -1.93
N LEU A 60 13.18 12.46 -2.80
CA LEU A 60 13.94 11.28 -2.41
C LEU A 60 15.06 11.60 -1.40
N ASP A 61 15.64 12.81 -1.45
CA ASP A 61 16.66 13.24 -0.47
C ASP A 61 16.11 13.29 0.96
N ARG A 62 14.81 13.44 1.15
CA ARG A 62 14.16 13.33 2.46
C ARG A 62 14.06 11.89 2.96
N MET A 63 14.08 10.88 2.07
CA MET A 63 14.13 9.47 2.46
C MET A 63 15.45 9.12 3.16
N VAL A 64 16.55 9.70 2.74
CA VAL A 64 17.89 9.44 3.30
C VAL A 64 17.97 9.83 4.78
N HIS A 65 17.21 10.85 5.21
CA HIS A 65 17.19 11.29 6.60
C HIS A 65 16.36 10.40 7.54
N TYR A 66 15.52 9.52 7.01
CA TYR A 66 14.66 8.64 7.83
C TYR A 66 15.23 7.24 8.00
N SER A 67 16.50 7.00 7.63
CA SER A 67 17.14 5.68 7.74
C SER A 67 16.30 4.56 7.11
N VAL A 68 15.47 4.91 6.14
CA VAL A 68 14.68 3.94 5.40
C VAL A 68 15.54 3.53 4.23
N TRP A 69 16.14 2.38 4.32
CA TRP A 69 16.90 1.81 3.23
C TRP A 69 16.02 1.76 1.96
N PRO A 70 16.62 1.86 0.77
CA PRO A 70 15.88 1.86 -0.49
C PRO A 70 14.97 0.63 -0.72
N ASP A 71 15.01 -0.32 0.19
CA ASP A 71 14.24 -1.57 0.12
C ASP A 71 12.92 -1.56 0.90
N SER A 72 12.57 -0.48 1.59
CA SER A 72 11.35 -0.41 2.40
C SER A 72 10.26 0.38 1.69
N GLY A 73 9.42 -0.30 0.92
CA GLY A 73 8.25 0.30 0.29
C GLY A 73 7.08 0.52 1.27
N MET A 74 6.23 1.49 0.97
CA MET A 74 4.94 1.67 1.64
C MET A 74 3.83 1.60 0.60
N ALA A 75 2.84 0.73 0.83
CA ALA A 75 1.64 0.73 0.01
C ALA A 75 0.85 2.04 0.19
N GLY A 76 0.13 2.45 -0.82
CA GLY A 76 -0.81 3.56 -0.69
C GLY A 76 -1.90 3.22 0.33
N ILE A 77 -2.55 2.08 0.15
CA ILE A 77 -3.47 1.47 1.12
C ILE A 77 -3.00 0.04 1.33
N GLY A 78 -2.56 -0.30 2.55
CA GLY A 78 -2.08 -1.64 2.86
C GLY A 78 -0.84 -1.66 3.73
N SER A 79 -0.04 -2.71 3.65
CA SER A 79 1.10 -2.87 4.55
C SER A 79 2.25 -1.93 4.25
N SER A 80 3.07 -1.68 5.26
CA SER A 80 4.34 -0.97 5.13
C SER A 80 5.51 -1.85 5.54
N ALA A 81 6.63 -1.70 4.83
CA ALA A 81 7.89 -2.25 5.28
C ALA A 81 8.52 -1.28 6.26
N ARG A 82 8.37 -1.50 7.56
CA ARG A 82 9.12 -0.74 8.57
C ARG A 82 10.38 -1.49 8.93
N TRP A 83 11.52 -0.90 8.60
CA TRP A 83 12.79 -1.37 9.11
C TRP A 83 13.01 -0.83 10.51
N ARG A 84 13.15 -1.68 11.51
CA ARG A 84 13.70 -1.29 12.80
C ARG A 84 15.16 -1.74 12.86
N ALA A 85 16.05 -0.81 13.18
CA ALA A 85 17.44 -1.12 13.48
C ALA A 85 17.49 -2.06 14.70
N GLY A 86 17.75 -3.34 14.45
CA GLY A 86 17.77 -4.43 15.43
C GLY A 86 17.34 -5.71 14.75
N ASN A 87 17.89 -6.84 15.15
CA ASN A 87 17.73 -8.13 14.47
C ASN A 87 16.30 -8.68 14.34
N ASP A 88 15.30 -7.95 14.78
CA ASP A 88 13.89 -8.36 14.78
C ASP A 88 13.07 -7.44 13.87
N GLY A 89 13.40 -7.39 12.58
CA GLY A 89 12.56 -6.72 11.60
C GLY A 89 11.12 -7.23 11.69
N ILE A 90 10.22 -6.43 12.30
CA ILE A 90 8.80 -6.77 12.36
C ILE A 90 8.25 -6.65 10.95
N ARG A 91 7.85 -7.78 10.41
CA ARG A 91 7.32 -7.94 9.07
C ARG A 91 5.83 -8.10 9.19
N GLU A 92 5.16 -7.04 8.87
CA GLU A 92 3.71 -7.04 8.94
C GLU A 92 3.17 -7.56 7.60
N SER A 93 2.47 -8.69 7.65
CA SER A 93 1.64 -9.15 6.55
C SER A 93 0.47 -8.19 6.36
N GLU A 94 -0.15 -8.25 5.19
CA GLU A 94 -1.28 -7.39 4.86
C GLU A 94 -2.53 -7.81 5.62
N GLY A 95 -3.35 -6.82 5.98
CA GLY A 95 -4.69 -7.03 6.51
C GLY A 95 -5.74 -7.21 5.41
N THR A 96 -6.99 -6.99 5.77
CA THR A 96 -8.13 -7.07 4.86
C THR A 96 -8.54 -5.68 4.40
N ILE A 97 -8.67 -5.48 3.09
CA ILE A 97 -9.10 -4.21 2.48
C ILE A 97 -10.39 -4.47 1.71
N ILE A 98 -11.44 -3.70 2.01
CA ILE A 98 -12.74 -3.81 1.35
C ILE A 98 -13.15 -2.43 0.82
N ILE A 99 -13.42 -2.33 -0.47
CA ILE A 99 -13.86 -1.09 -1.11
C ILE A 99 -15.28 -1.31 -1.63
N ASN A 100 -16.25 -0.72 -0.94
CA ASN A 100 -17.66 -0.79 -1.31
C ASN A 100 -18.12 0.41 -2.16
N GLY A 101 -17.30 1.46 -2.24
CA GLY A 101 -17.63 2.65 -3.02
C GLY A 101 -16.59 3.76 -2.85
N GLY A 102 -16.85 4.90 -3.51
CA GLY A 102 -15.98 6.07 -3.47
C GLY A 102 -15.05 6.17 -4.67
N ASN A 103 -14.48 7.35 -4.85
CA ASN A 103 -13.45 7.61 -5.84
C ASN A 103 -12.08 7.50 -5.16
N ILE A 104 -11.46 6.35 -5.34
CA ILE A 104 -10.21 5.97 -4.66
C ILE A 104 -9.05 6.17 -5.64
N ARG A 105 -8.06 6.96 -5.22
CA ARG A 105 -6.78 7.11 -5.90
C ARG A 105 -5.67 6.66 -4.96
N ALA A 106 -4.94 5.65 -5.35
CA ALA A 106 -3.86 5.10 -4.55
C ALA A 106 -2.55 5.05 -5.34
N LYS A 107 -1.43 5.29 -4.63
CA LYS A 107 -0.09 5.17 -5.17
C LYS A 107 0.83 4.62 -4.09
N GLY A 108 1.50 3.51 -4.39
CA GLY A 108 2.55 2.96 -3.53
C GLY A 108 3.88 3.66 -3.77
N GLN A 109 4.84 3.37 -2.92
CA GLN A 109 6.25 3.70 -3.15
C GLN A 109 6.92 2.64 -4.03
N ASP A 110 8.23 2.84 -4.29
CA ASP A 110 9.08 1.81 -4.87
C ASP A 110 8.97 0.51 -4.07
N ASN A 111 8.91 -0.61 -4.77
CA ASN A 111 8.74 -1.94 -4.17
C ASN A 111 7.46 -2.13 -3.32
N ALA A 112 6.42 -1.36 -3.61
CA ALA A 112 5.13 -1.48 -2.97
C ALA A 112 3.97 -1.39 -3.95
N SER A 113 2.84 -1.97 -3.58
CA SER A 113 1.60 -1.85 -4.32
C SER A 113 0.91 -0.52 -4.02
N ALA A 114 0.13 -0.02 -4.95
CA ALA A 114 -0.76 1.10 -4.65
C ALA A 114 -1.83 0.66 -3.63
N ILE A 115 -2.42 -0.53 -3.82
CA ILE A 115 -3.33 -1.16 -2.85
C ILE A 115 -2.85 -2.58 -2.61
N GLY A 116 -2.47 -2.88 -1.35
CA GLY A 116 -2.01 -4.20 -0.95
C GLY A 116 -0.67 -4.20 -0.23
N GLY A 117 0.28 -4.97 -0.68
CA GLY A 117 1.52 -5.23 0.04
C GLY A 117 2.77 -4.58 -0.49
N THR A 118 3.80 -4.78 0.29
CA THR A 118 5.16 -4.37 -0.02
C THR A 118 6.03 -5.57 -0.36
N ARG A 119 7.22 -5.31 -0.86
CA ARG A 119 8.24 -6.33 -1.14
C ARG A 119 8.55 -7.14 0.13
N ALA A 120 8.66 -8.45 -0.03
CA ALA A 120 9.28 -9.28 0.99
C ALA A 120 10.80 -9.08 0.97
N GLU A 121 11.42 -8.98 2.14
CA GLU A 121 12.86 -8.90 2.24
C GLU A 121 13.52 -10.27 2.12
N GLU A 122 14.70 -10.27 1.47
CA GLU A 122 15.62 -11.39 1.52
C GLU A 122 16.30 -11.42 2.89
N ILE A 123 16.14 -12.50 3.66
CA ILE A 123 16.92 -12.71 4.86
C ILE A 123 18.16 -13.50 4.48
N GLU A 124 19.31 -12.86 4.50
CA GLU A 124 20.56 -13.59 4.59
C GLU A 124 20.72 -14.17 5.99
N PHE A 125 20.38 -15.43 6.17
CA PHE A 125 20.96 -16.16 7.28
C PHE A 125 22.46 -16.32 6.98
N ARG A 126 23.31 -15.71 7.78
CA ARG A 126 24.73 -16.04 7.86
C ARG A 126 24.91 -17.45 8.44
N SER A 127 24.48 -18.43 7.71
CA SER A 127 24.83 -19.82 7.92
C SER A 127 25.51 -20.29 6.66
N THR A 128 26.72 -20.76 6.82
CA THR A 128 27.75 -21.05 5.84
C THR A 128 27.39 -22.08 4.76
N ASP A 129 26.15 -22.62 4.72
CA ASP A 129 25.89 -23.76 3.83
C ASP A 129 24.50 -23.90 3.21
N ARG A 130 23.57 -22.99 3.38
CA ARG A 130 22.25 -23.19 2.77
C ARG A 130 21.61 -21.88 2.35
N GLY A 131 21.48 -21.74 1.07
CA GLY A 131 20.66 -20.83 0.28
C GLY A 131 19.87 -19.72 0.98
N LYS A 132 19.72 -18.62 0.28
CA LYS A 132 18.93 -17.47 0.68
C LYS A 132 17.51 -17.90 1.03
N ILE A 133 17.08 -17.62 2.25
CA ILE A 133 15.70 -17.84 2.67
C ILE A 133 14.98 -16.50 2.59
N TYR A 134 13.97 -16.42 1.73
CA TYR A 134 13.10 -15.26 1.67
C TYR A 134 12.04 -15.39 2.76
N ASN A 135 11.95 -14.41 3.65
CA ASN A 135 10.84 -14.34 4.57
C ASN A 135 9.64 -13.76 3.81
N ARG A 136 8.85 -14.67 3.30
CA ARG A 136 7.74 -14.35 2.41
C ARG A 136 6.62 -13.74 3.22
N ARG A 137 6.22 -12.52 2.85
CA ARG A 137 5.03 -11.89 3.40
C ARG A 137 3.80 -12.51 2.78
N GLN A 138 2.84 -12.83 3.61
CA GLN A 138 1.55 -13.27 3.13
C GLN A 138 0.75 -12.04 2.71
N GLY A 139 0.29 -12.01 1.48
CA GLY A 139 -0.64 -11.00 1.00
C GLY A 139 -1.97 -11.12 1.74
N GLY A 140 -2.61 -9.97 1.97
CA GLY A 140 -3.92 -9.89 2.57
C GLY A 140 -5.06 -10.21 1.59
N SER A 141 -6.25 -9.87 1.99
CA SER A 141 -7.45 -9.99 1.17
C SER A 141 -7.89 -8.60 0.70
N ILE A 142 -8.04 -8.42 -0.60
CA ILE A 142 -8.55 -7.19 -1.20
C ILE A 142 -9.85 -7.50 -1.91
N THR A 143 -10.92 -6.82 -1.53
CA THR A 143 -12.24 -6.97 -2.16
C THR A 143 -12.74 -5.62 -2.65
N ILE A 144 -13.08 -5.52 -3.93
CA ILE A 144 -13.65 -4.33 -4.54
C ILE A 144 -15.07 -4.67 -4.98
N ASN A 145 -16.06 -4.08 -4.30
CA ASN A 145 -17.48 -4.30 -4.56
C ASN A 145 -18.10 -3.16 -5.40
N GLY A 146 -17.45 -1.99 -5.43
CA GLY A 146 -17.98 -0.84 -6.15
C GLY A 146 -17.03 0.36 -6.10
N GLY A 147 -17.50 1.49 -6.64
CA GLY A 147 -16.74 2.73 -6.72
C GLY A 147 -15.83 2.81 -7.94
N VAL A 148 -14.96 3.80 -7.93
CA VAL A 148 -13.94 4.04 -8.96
C VAL A 148 -12.58 3.96 -8.31
N VAL A 149 -11.81 2.94 -8.63
CA VAL A 149 -10.50 2.69 -8.05
C VAL A 149 -9.43 2.93 -9.13
N ARG A 150 -8.56 3.89 -8.88
CA ARG A 150 -7.42 4.22 -9.75
C ARG A 150 -6.13 4.03 -8.99
N THR A 151 -5.24 3.24 -9.55
CA THR A 151 -3.89 3.10 -9.03
C THR A 151 -2.89 3.77 -9.96
N GLU A 152 -1.84 4.34 -9.36
CA GLU A 152 -0.77 4.99 -10.12
C GLU A 152 0.54 4.27 -9.83
N PRO A 153 1.34 3.99 -10.86
CA PRO A 153 2.67 3.45 -10.66
C PRO A 153 3.56 4.49 -9.96
N PHE A 154 4.47 4.01 -9.14
CA PHE A 154 5.57 4.85 -8.69
C PHE A 154 6.53 5.07 -9.87
N ALA A 155 6.85 6.30 -10.16
CA ALA A 155 7.81 6.66 -11.19
C ALA A 155 8.96 7.42 -10.55
N LEU A 156 10.19 6.99 -10.84
CA LEU A 156 11.38 7.76 -10.52
C LEU A 156 11.53 8.93 -11.50
N PRO A 157 12.22 10.01 -11.10
CA PRO A 157 12.58 11.07 -12.02
C PRO A 157 13.29 10.53 -13.26
N GLU A 158 13.07 11.17 -14.40
CA GLU A 158 13.71 10.83 -15.66
C GLU A 158 15.24 10.79 -15.50
N GLY A 159 15.87 9.74 -16.03
CA GLY A 159 17.32 9.55 -15.93
C GLY A 159 17.80 8.75 -14.69
N ASN A 160 16.90 8.32 -13.82
CA ASN A 160 17.28 7.45 -12.71
C ASN A 160 17.49 6.01 -13.22
N PRO A 161 18.69 5.41 -13.05
CA PRO A 161 18.98 4.07 -13.57
C PRO A 161 18.37 2.92 -12.75
N LEU A 162 17.75 3.22 -11.62
CA LEU A 162 17.19 2.18 -10.76
C LEU A 162 15.90 1.63 -11.36
N ALA A 163 15.78 0.32 -11.36
CA ALA A 163 14.54 -0.34 -11.74
C ALA A 163 13.50 -0.16 -10.62
N VAL A 164 12.36 0.43 -10.96
CA VAL A 164 11.22 0.54 -10.04
C VAL A 164 10.26 -0.60 -10.30
N ILE A 165 9.90 -1.30 -9.25
CA ILE A 165 8.85 -2.32 -9.29
C ILE A 165 7.65 -1.75 -8.54
N SER A 166 6.61 -1.43 -9.27
CA SER A 166 5.35 -0.95 -8.73
C SER A 166 4.21 -1.83 -9.21
N VAL A 167 3.32 -2.17 -8.30
CA VAL A 167 2.13 -2.99 -8.58
C VAL A 167 0.90 -2.15 -8.28
N GLY A 168 -0.09 -2.19 -9.16
CA GLY A 168 -1.34 -1.48 -8.93
C GLY A 168 -2.09 -2.05 -7.73
N ILE A 169 -2.52 -3.31 -7.82
CA ILE A 169 -3.30 -3.99 -6.77
C ILE A 169 -2.71 -5.37 -6.53
N GLY A 170 -2.50 -5.72 -5.26
CA GLY A 170 -1.97 -7.02 -4.86
C GLY A 170 -0.68 -6.93 -4.07
N THR A 171 0.14 -7.99 -4.10
CA THR A 171 1.46 -8.03 -3.45
C THR A 171 2.57 -7.64 -4.40
N CYS A 172 3.55 -6.91 -3.89
CA CYS A 172 4.76 -6.58 -4.64
C CYS A 172 5.78 -7.73 -4.59
N HIS A 173 6.93 -7.51 -5.20
CA HIS A 173 8.02 -8.44 -5.45
C HIS A 173 8.36 -9.36 -4.25
N TYR A 174 8.49 -10.66 -4.50
CA TYR A 174 8.72 -11.74 -3.50
C TYR A 174 7.64 -11.92 -2.43
N GLY A 175 6.53 -11.15 -2.44
CA GLY A 175 5.38 -11.44 -1.59
C GLY A 175 4.63 -12.69 -2.07
N TYR A 176 4.04 -13.45 -1.15
CA TYR A 176 3.01 -14.42 -1.53
C TYR A 176 1.73 -13.67 -1.82
N GLY A 177 1.13 -13.96 -2.97
CA GLY A 177 -0.13 -13.38 -3.37
C GLY A 177 -1.20 -13.56 -2.30
N GLY A 178 -1.83 -12.46 -1.92
CA GLY A 178 -3.12 -12.48 -1.28
C GLY A 178 -4.24 -12.73 -2.30
N SER A 179 -5.47 -12.64 -1.86
CA SER A 179 -6.62 -12.72 -2.75
C SER A 179 -7.03 -11.32 -3.21
N VAL A 180 -7.30 -11.17 -4.51
CA VAL A 180 -7.94 -9.97 -5.06
C VAL A 180 -9.26 -10.40 -5.69
N THR A 181 -10.37 -9.86 -5.19
CA THR A 181 -11.72 -10.12 -5.68
C THR A 181 -12.34 -8.82 -6.15
N ILE A 182 -12.81 -8.77 -7.39
CA ILE A 182 -13.49 -7.61 -7.96
C ILE A 182 -14.92 -8.05 -8.32
N ASN A 183 -15.89 -7.57 -7.55
CA ASN A 183 -17.31 -7.87 -7.73
C ASN A 183 -18.03 -6.78 -8.53
N GLY A 184 -17.47 -5.56 -8.58
CA GLY A 184 -18.08 -4.44 -9.28
C GLY A 184 -17.23 -3.18 -9.23
N GLY A 185 -17.75 -2.08 -9.81
CA GLY A 185 -17.05 -0.81 -9.91
C GLY A 185 -16.20 -0.67 -11.17
N THR A 186 -15.44 0.42 -11.22
CA THR A 186 -14.45 0.70 -12.27
C THR A 186 -13.06 0.62 -11.66
N VAL A 187 -12.21 -0.27 -12.16
CA VAL A 187 -10.84 -0.45 -11.68
C VAL A 187 -9.86 -0.13 -12.80
N ILE A 188 -8.95 0.78 -12.55
CA ILE A 188 -7.88 1.21 -13.44
C ILE A 188 -6.57 1.02 -12.67
N ALA A 189 -5.81 -0.03 -13.05
CA ALA A 189 -4.59 -0.43 -12.36
C ALA A 189 -3.39 -0.55 -13.33
#